data_3491b5056e106978ed7887da458336c3
#
_entry.id   3491b5056e106978ed7887da458336c3
#
_cell.length_a   1.000
_cell.length_b   1.000
_cell.length_c   1.000
_cell.angle_alpha   90.00
_cell.angle_beta   90.00
_cell.angle_gamma   90.00
#
_symmetry.space_group_name_H-M   'P 1'
#
loop_
_entity.id
_entity.type
_entity.pdbx_description
1 polymer ?
#
loop_
_entity_poly.entity_id
_entity_poly.type
_entity_poly.pdbx_seq_one_letter_code
_entity_poly.pdbx_strand_id
1 'polypeptide(L)'
;SGKETVQIYAQSPYTEYDKENSVEKSAVQLCGFGKTDILAPGESQTLTINVDRADIASYDAYGAKTYILDAGDYYFTAATDAHNAVNNILAAKGFTAENGMDAEGNAELTFQWTNDTLDTTTYAVSKSGAEVTNQLSDSDMNLYEGAGDNSVTYLSRNDWEGTFPAESPVFALTDTMIDDLQVVQYDAADYDTVEMPTLGAKNGLTLYDMIGKDYDDADWD
;
A
#
# COMPACT_ATOMS: atom_id res chain seq x y z
N SER A 1 31.05 -15.84 -14.50
CA SER A 1 30.39 -14.56 -14.80
C SER A 1 28.90 -14.67 -14.53
N GLY A 2 28.28 -13.62 -14.09
CA GLY A 2 26.85 -13.57 -13.76
C GLY A 2 26.34 -12.15 -13.62
N LYS A 3 25.02 -12.03 -13.39
CA LYS A 3 24.35 -10.79 -13.00
C LYS A 3 23.96 -10.88 -11.54
N GLU A 4 23.94 -9.74 -10.87
CA GLU A 4 23.45 -9.63 -9.50
C GLU A 4 22.34 -8.60 -9.43
N THR A 5 21.39 -8.79 -8.51
CA THR A 5 20.32 -7.84 -8.24
C THR A 5 20.53 -7.23 -6.87
N VAL A 6 20.73 -5.94 -6.83
CA VAL A 6 20.80 -5.16 -5.59
C VAL A 6 19.39 -4.66 -5.28
N GLN A 7 18.91 -4.95 -4.08
CA GLN A 7 17.61 -4.51 -3.60
C GLN A 7 17.81 -3.49 -2.49
N ILE A 8 17.01 -2.42 -2.51
CA ILE A 8 17.00 -1.39 -1.48
C ILE A 8 15.72 -1.55 -0.67
N TYR A 9 15.87 -1.72 0.61
CA TYR A 9 14.78 -1.82 1.58
C TYR A 9 14.76 -0.61 2.49
N ALA A 10 13.57 -0.16 2.82
CA ALA A 10 13.35 0.88 3.81
C ALA A 10 12.63 0.31 5.03
N GLN A 11 13.01 0.80 6.20
CA GLN A 11 12.24 0.69 7.43
C GLN A 11 11.77 2.08 7.83
N SER A 12 10.45 2.29 7.85
CA SER A 12 9.84 3.51 8.36
C SER A 12 9.76 3.47 9.88
N PRO A 13 9.77 4.62 10.57
CA PRO A 13 9.51 4.66 12.01
C PRO A 13 8.09 4.12 12.30
N TYR A 14 7.92 3.52 13.47
CA TYR A 14 6.62 3.09 14.00
C TYR A 14 6.40 3.84 15.32
N THR A 15 5.59 4.88 15.25
CA THR A 15 5.47 5.92 16.26
C THR A 15 4.25 5.72 17.16
N GLU A 16 4.12 6.51 18.21
CA GLU A 16 2.90 6.53 19.02
C GLU A 16 1.69 7.01 18.20
N TYR A 17 1.91 7.96 17.27
CA TYR A 17 0.86 8.37 16.33
C TYR A 17 0.32 7.19 15.51
N ASP A 18 1.22 6.32 15.02
CA ASP A 18 0.84 5.14 14.26
C ASP A 18 -0.03 4.19 15.07
N LYS A 19 0.36 3.94 16.32
CA LYS A 19 -0.37 3.06 17.23
C LYS A 19 -1.76 3.62 17.56
N GLU A 20 -1.86 4.93 17.82
CA GLU A 20 -3.11 5.62 18.13
C GLU A 20 -4.07 5.66 16.95
N ASN A 21 -3.55 5.70 15.71
CA ASN A 21 -4.33 5.78 14.48
C ASN A 21 -4.35 4.47 13.69
N SER A 22 -3.87 3.36 14.27
CA SER A 22 -3.83 2.04 13.62
C SER A 22 -3.12 2.05 12.26
N VAL A 23 -2.04 2.83 12.13
CA VAL A 23 -1.21 2.85 10.93
C VAL A 23 -0.19 1.73 11.00
N GLU A 24 -0.50 0.61 10.37
CA GLU A 24 0.37 -0.56 10.38
C GLU A 24 1.46 -0.47 9.31
N LYS A 25 2.66 -0.93 9.67
CA LYS A 25 3.85 -0.89 8.82
C LYS A 25 4.61 -2.21 8.87
N SER A 26 5.15 -2.62 7.73
CA SER A 26 6.06 -3.77 7.68
C SER A 26 7.38 -3.46 8.39
N ALA A 27 8.08 -4.51 8.82
CA ALA A 27 9.42 -4.36 9.39
C ALA A 27 10.41 -3.73 8.40
N VAL A 28 10.30 -4.11 7.13
CA VAL A 28 11.00 -3.51 5.99
C VAL A 28 10.11 -3.62 4.76
N GLN A 29 10.27 -2.71 3.80
CA GLN A 29 9.63 -2.76 2.49
C GLN A 29 10.65 -2.55 1.38
N LEU A 30 10.50 -3.28 0.27
CA LEU A 30 11.30 -3.05 -0.93
C LEU A 30 10.90 -1.71 -1.56
N CYS A 31 11.84 -0.79 -1.68
CA CYS A 31 11.61 0.54 -2.22
C CYS A 31 12.44 0.86 -3.47
N GLY A 32 13.33 -0.05 -3.87
CA GLY A 32 14.10 0.10 -5.10
C GLY A 32 14.93 -1.14 -5.41
N PHE A 33 15.26 -1.32 -6.67
CA PHE A 33 16.18 -2.38 -7.08
C PHE A 33 16.92 -2.00 -8.36
N GLY A 34 18.05 -2.63 -8.56
CA GLY A 34 18.84 -2.50 -9.78
C GLY A 34 19.56 -3.80 -10.10
N LYS A 35 19.76 -4.07 -11.37
CA LYS A 35 20.45 -5.28 -11.83
C LYS A 35 21.75 -4.90 -12.53
N THR A 36 22.83 -5.62 -12.23
CA THR A 36 24.11 -5.42 -12.90
C THR A 36 24.07 -5.93 -14.34
N ASP A 37 25.02 -5.49 -15.15
CA ASP A 37 25.41 -6.19 -16.36
C ASP A 37 26.03 -7.56 -16.02
N ILE A 38 26.42 -8.31 -17.04
CA ILE A 38 27.17 -9.54 -16.82
C ILE A 38 28.58 -9.17 -16.38
N LEU A 39 28.92 -9.52 -15.15
CA LEU A 39 30.24 -9.30 -14.56
C LEU A 39 31.10 -10.56 -14.69
N ALA A 40 32.33 -10.41 -15.10
CA ALA A 40 33.33 -11.47 -15.02
C ALA A 40 33.83 -11.62 -13.57
N PRO A 41 34.52 -12.72 -13.23
CA PRO A 41 35.10 -12.89 -11.91
C PRO A 41 36.06 -11.74 -11.55
N GLY A 42 35.79 -11.09 -10.41
CA GLY A 42 36.55 -9.94 -9.91
C GLY A 42 36.13 -8.57 -10.49
N GLU A 43 35.20 -8.51 -11.42
CA GLU A 43 34.62 -7.25 -11.89
C GLU A 43 33.59 -6.70 -10.90
N SER A 44 33.48 -5.37 -10.88
CA SER A 44 32.49 -4.65 -10.08
C SER A 44 31.77 -3.61 -10.93
N GLN A 45 30.53 -3.28 -10.52
CA GLN A 45 29.73 -2.24 -11.15
C GLN A 45 29.07 -1.40 -10.06
N THR A 46 29.05 -0.09 -10.25
CA THR A 46 28.27 0.82 -9.41
C THR A 46 26.88 0.99 -10.01
N LEU A 47 25.86 0.80 -9.20
CA LEU A 47 24.46 1.06 -9.56
C LEU A 47 23.98 2.32 -8.86
N THR A 48 23.19 3.13 -9.56
CA THR A 48 22.43 4.23 -8.96
C THR A 48 20.97 3.83 -8.93
N ILE A 49 20.39 3.74 -7.72
CA ILE A 49 19.01 3.37 -7.49
C ILE A 49 18.33 4.55 -6.80
N ASN A 50 17.32 5.13 -7.45
CA ASN A 50 16.54 6.21 -6.87
C ASN A 50 15.36 5.64 -6.10
N VAL A 51 15.14 6.18 -4.91
CA VAL A 51 13.96 5.88 -4.08
C VAL A 51 13.15 7.16 -3.94
N ASP A 52 11.89 7.14 -4.34
CA ASP A 52 10.98 8.24 -4.13
C ASP A 52 10.44 8.18 -2.69
N ARG A 53 10.32 9.32 -2.03
CA ARG A 53 9.71 9.40 -0.69
C ARG A 53 8.26 8.95 -0.68
N ALA A 54 7.56 9.07 -1.80
CA ALA A 54 6.21 8.54 -1.96
C ALA A 54 6.15 7.02 -1.77
N ASP A 55 7.23 6.30 -2.13
CA ASP A 55 7.27 4.84 -2.04
C ASP A 55 7.43 4.33 -0.60
N ILE A 56 7.78 5.22 0.34
CA ILE A 56 7.93 4.91 1.77
C ILE A 56 6.87 5.59 2.64
N ALA A 57 5.93 6.30 2.03
CA ALA A 57 4.79 6.88 2.72
C ALA A 57 3.81 5.78 3.15
N SER A 58 3.20 5.94 4.32
CA SER A 58 2.19 5.03 4.87
C SER A 58 0.80 5.64 4.74
N TYR A 59 -0.21 4.84 4.43
CA TYR A 59 -1.59 5.33 4.40
C TYR A 59 -2.18 5.31 5.80
N ASP A 60 -2.65 6.47 6.25
CA ASP A 60 -3.35 6.66 7.50
C ASP A 60 -4.86 6.71 7.23
N ALA A 61 -5.55 5.62 7.53
CA ALA A 61 -6.97 5.48 7.22
C ALA A 61 -7.89 6.21 8.20
N TYR A 62 -7.46 6.40 9.45
CA TYR A 62 -8.33 6.88 10.53
C TYR A 62 -8.02 8.30 10.97
N GLY A 63 -6.74 8.68 11.01
CA GLY A 63 -6.28 10.01 11.41
C GLY A 63 -6.31 11.01 10.26
N ALA A 64 -5.22 11.11 9.51
CA ALA A 64 -5.08 12.08 8.42
C ALA A 64 -5.87 11.72 7.15
N LYS A 65 -6.31 10.49 7.00
CA LYS A 65 -7.07 9.93 5.84
C LYS A 65 -6.34 10.12 4.50
N THR A 66 -5.03 10.04 4.53
CA THR A 66 -4.14 10.19 3.38
C THR A 66 -2.81 9.47 3.61
N TYR A 67 -1.90 9.55 2.63
CA TYR A 67 -0.53 9.09 2.84
C TYR A 67 0.24 10.09 3.69
N ILE A 68 0.99 9.58 4.65
CA ILE A 68 1.80 10.33 5.60
C ILE A 68 3.27 9.91 5.55
N LEU A 69 4.16 10.83 5.92
CA LEU A 69 5.53 10.54 6.32
C LEU A 69 5.68 10.90 7.79
N ASP A 70 5.99 9.92 8.61
CA ASP A 70 6.13 10.11 10.04
C ASP A 70 7.36 10.92 10.39
N ALA A 71 7.31 11.58 11.53
CA ALA A 71 8.50 12.08 12.16
C ALA A 71 9.31 10.91 12.76
N GLY A 72 10.61 10.92 12.54
CA GLY A 72 11.51 9.91 13.08
C GLY A 72 12.54 9.42 12.08
N ASP A 73 13.21 8.34 12.46
CA ASP A 73 14.33 7.79 11.71
C ASP A 73 13.87 6.71 10.72
N TYR A 74 14.17 6.96 9.47
CA TYR A 74 14.04 6.01 8.36
C TYR A 74 15.40 5.35 8.11
N TYR A 75 15.41 4.05 7.96
CA TYR A 75 16.61 3.30 7.66
C TYR A 75 16.49 2.68 6.28
N PHE A 76 17.52 2.88 5.45
CA PHE A 76 17.61 2.30 4.12
C PHE A 76 18.80 1.35 4.08
N THR A 77 18.62 0.17 3.53
CA THR A 77 19.70 -0.80 3.42
C THR A 77 19.71 -1.48 2.06
N ALA A 78 20.91 -1.74 1.56
CA ALA A 78 21.11 -2.63 0.43
C ALA A 78 21.17 -4.08 0.94
N ALA A 79 20.38 -4.96 0.34
CA ALA A 79 20.34 -6.37 0.73
C ALA A 79 19.98 -7.27 -0.46
N THR A 80 20.17 -8.57 -0.29
CA THR A 80 19.76 -9.60 -1.27
C THR A 80 18.32 -10.01 -1.12
N ASP A 81 17.75 -9.80 0.06
CA ASP A 81 16.38 -10.15 0.43
C ASP A 81 15.92 -9.39 1.68
N ALA A 82 14.63 -9.47 2.00
CA ALA A 82 14.03 -8.77 3.14
C ALA A 82 14.58 -9.21 4.50
N HIS A 83 14.93 -10.48 4.64
CA HIS A 83 15.47 -11.04 5.89
C HIS A 83 16.85 -10.44 6.20
N ASN A 84 17.75 -10.43 5.22
CA ASN A 84 19.05 -9.77 5.35
C ASN A 84 18.91 -8.27 5.58
N ALA A 85 17.91 -7.62 4.96
CA ALA A 85 17.62 -6.21 5.18
C ALA A 85 17.25 -5.91 6.64
N VAL A 86 16.39 -6.72 7.25
CA VAL A 86 16.04 -6.59 8.68
C VAL A 86 17.30 -6.72 9.55
N ASN A 87 18.12 -7.73 9.31
CA ASN A 87 19.35 -7.94 10.11
C ASN A 87 20.36 -6.80 9.93
N ASN A 88 20.52 -6.26 8.70
CA ASN A 88 21.39 -5.09 8.47
C ASN A 88 20.92 -3.87 9.27
N ILE A 89 19.62 -3.60 9.27
CA ILE A 89 19.04 -2.46 9.99
C ILE A 89 19.14 -2.68 11.51
N LEU A 90 18.88 -3.88 11.99
CA LEU A 90 19.04 -4.21 13.41
C LEU A 90 20.50 -4.03 13.86
N ALA A 91 21.46 -4.49 13.05
CA ALA A 91 22.88 -4.27 13.32
C ALA A 91 23.23 -2.77 13.37
N ALA A 92 22.69 -1.96 12.47
CA ALA A 92 22.89 -0.50 12.49
C ALA A 92 22.27 0.17 13.73
N LYS A 93 21.23 -0.43 14.32
CA LYS A 93 20.61 -0.01 15.57
C LYS A 93 21.32 -0.57 16.82
N GLY A 94 22.40 -1.34 16.66
CA GLY A 94 23.19 -1.90 17.76
C GLY A 94 22.67 -3.22 18.34
N PHE A 95 21.76 -3.90 17.64
CA PHE A 95 21.34 -5.25 18.01
C PHE A 95 22.36 -6.29 17.55
N THR A 96 22.32 -7.44 18.17
CA THR A 96 23.17 -8.60 17.88
C THR A 96 22.33 -9.89 17.90
N ALA A 97 22.90 -11.00 17.47
CA ALA A 97 22.23 -12.31 17.55
C ALA A 97 21.84 -12.72 18.99
N GLU A 98 22.44 -12.10 20.01
CA GLU A 98 22.12 -12.38 21.41
C GLU A 98 20.90 -11.58 21.92
N ASN A 99 20.54 -10.49 21.21
CA ASN A 99 19.52 -9.56 21.70
C ASN A 99 18.54 -9.04 20.63
N GLY A 100 18.19 -9.84 19.65
CA GLY A 100 17.12 -9.49 18.73
C GLY A 100 17.35 -9.81 17.27
N MET A 101 18.53 -10.29 16.88
CA MET A 101 18.81 -10.75 15.53
C MET A 101 18.84 -12.28 15.49
N ASP A 102 18.43 -12.85 14.36
CA ASP A 102 18.52 -14.31 14.12
C ASP A 102 19.70 -14.69 13.22
N ALA A 103 20.34 -13.70 12.60
CA ALA A 103 21.56 -13.84 11.80
C ALA A 103 22.43 -12.59 11.93
N GLU A 104 23.68 -12.68 11.49
CA GLU A 104 24.54 -11.51 11.38
C GLU A 104 24.00 -10.53 10.33
N GLY A 105 24.06 -9.23 10.64
CA GLY A 105 23.77 -8.15 9.74
C GLY A 105 24.98 -7.27 9.48
N ASN A 106 24.95 -6.51 8.40
CA ASN A 106 26.00 -5.56 8.07
C ASN A 106 25.47 -4.11 8.21
N ALA A 107 25.84 -3.46 9.30
CA ALA A 107 25.47 -2.07 9.58
C ALA A 107 25.97 -1.07 8.52
N GLU A 108 27.12 -1.37 7.86
CA GLU A 108 27.72 -0.49 6.86
C GLU A 108 26.89 -0.39 5.56
N LEU A 109 25.97 -1.35 5.34
CA LEU A 109 25.03 -1.33 4.23
C LEU A 109 23.77 -0.50 4.51
N THR A 110 23.69 0.11 5.71
CA THR A 110 22.50 0.84 6.17
C THR A 110 22.79 2.33 6.25
N PHE A 111 21.87 3.12 5.70
CA PHE A 111 21.85 4.58 5.79
C PHE A 111 20.62 5.01 6.58
N GLN A 112 20.81 5.95 7.52
CA GLN A 112 19.71 6.57 8.28
C GLN A 112 19.40 7.96 7.71
N TRP A 113 18.10 8.24 7.56
CA TRP A 113 17.57 9.56 7.27
C TRP A 113 16.50 9.89 8.29
N THR A 114 16.57 11.09 8.87
CA THR A 114 15.60 11.57 9.86
C THR A 114 14.63 12.54 9.19
N ASN A 115 13.33 12.32 9.38
CA ASN A 115 12.27 13.27 9.08
C ASN A 115 11.87 13.97 10.39
N ASP A 116 12.02 15.30 10.45
CA ASP A 116 11.86 16.03 11.70
C ASP A 116 10.40 16.22 12.13
N THR A 117 9.46 16.14 11.18
CA THR A 117 8.05 16.44 11.43
C THR A 117 7.13 15.48 10.71
N LEU A 118 6.00 15.15 11.33
CA LEU A 118 4.93 14.41 10.69
C LEU A 118 4.38 15.25 9.51
N ASP A 119 4.44 14.66 8.30
CA ASP A 119 3.90 15.27 7.08
C ASP A 119 2.62 14.55 6.66
N THR A 120 1.50 15.23 6.77
CA THR A 120 0.16 14.75 6.40
C THR A 120 -0.39 15.45 5.14
N THR A 121 0.42 16.24 4.45
CA THR A 121 -0.04 17.14 3.38
C THR A 121 0.61 16.89 2.03
N THR A 122 1.90 16.55 1.99
CA THR A 122 2.65 16.41 0.74
C THR A 122 2.04 15.36 -0.18
N TYR A 123 1.49 14.28 0.38
CA TYR A 123 0.91 13.16 -0.37
C TYR A 123 -0.61 13.08 -0.25
N ALA A 124 -1.25 14.16 0.22
CA ALA A 124 -2.71 14.26 0.27
C ALA A 124 -3.36 14.46 -1.10
N VAL A 125 -2.57 14.85 -2.08
CA VAL A 125 -2.99 15.06 -3.46
C VAL A 125 -2.09 14.28 -4.40
N SER A 126 -2.68 13.57 -5.33
CA SER A 126 -1.95 12.80 -6.35
C SER A 126 -1.21 13.70 -7.34
N LYS A 127 -0.30 13.12 -8.12
CA LYS A 127 0.41 13.84 -9.21
C LYS A 127 -0.53 14.44 -10.26
N SER A 128 -1.75 13.91 -10.39
CA SER A 128 -2.79 14.45 -11.30
C SER A 128 -3.63 15.56 -10.66
N GLY A 129 -3.40 15.90 -9.39
CA GLY A 129 -4.17 16.90 -8.65
C GLY A 129 -5.46 16.38 -8.00
N ALA A 130 -5.73 15.08 -8.08
CA ALA A 130 -6.87 14.48 -7.40
C ALA A 130 -6.56 14.26 -5.92
N GLU A 131 -7.53 14.52 -5.07
CA GLU A 131 -7.45 14.22 -3.64
C GLU A 131 -7.28 12.72 -3.40
N VAL A 132 -6.40 12.35 -2.48
CA VAL A 132 -6.21 10.96 -2.07
C VAL A 132 -7.28 10.60 -1.05
N THR A 133 -8.08 9.58 -1.36
CA THR A 133 -9.14 9.09 -0.49
C THR A 133 -9.02 7.58 -0.30
N ASN A 134 -9.58 7.04 0.79
CA ASN A 134 -9.68 5.60 0.98
C ASN A 134 -10.75 5.03 0.03
N GLN A 135 -10.31 4.32 -0.98
CA GLN A 135 -11.20 3.69 -1.98
C GLN A 135 -11.64 2.28 -1.57
N LEU A 136 -11.19 1.81 -0.42
CA LEU A 136 -11.47 0.47 0.11
C LEU A 136 -12.24 0.52 1.44
N SER A 137 -12.78 1.67 1.82
CA SER A 137 -13.53 1.83 3.07
C SER A 137 -14.71 0.86 3.18
N ASP A 138 -15.40 0.62 2.06
CA ASP A 138 -16.56 -0.27 2.02
C ASP A 138 -16.18 -1.76 2.11
N SER A 139 -14.87 -2.06 2.04
CA SER A 139 -14.32 -3.40 2.22
C SER A 139 -13.81 -3.65 3.65
N ASP A 140 -13.93 -2.67 4.54
CA ASP A 140 -13.55 -2.81 5.94
C ASP A 140 -14.45 -3.84 6.62
N MET A 141 -13.86 -4.86 7.24
CA MET A 141 -14.61 -5.88 7.99
C MET A 141 -15.37 -5.30 9.17
N ASN A 142 -14.95 -4.12 9.66
CA ASN A 142 -15.60 -3.40 10.75
C ASN A 142 -16.54 -2.28 10.27
N LEU A 143 -16.96 -2.29 8.99
CA LEU A 143 -17.90 -1.33 8.42
C LEU A 143 -19.18 -1.18 9.28
N TYR A 144 -19.63 -2.29 9.88
CA TYR A 144 -20.78 -2.35 10.75
C TYR A 144 -20.39 -2.38 12.23
N GLU A 145 -19.26 -1.81 12.61
CA GLU A 145 -18.80 -1.69 13.99
C GLU A 145 -19.89 -1.02 14.85
N GLY A 146 -20.13 -1.59 16.03
CA GLY A 146 -21.22 -1.15 16.90
C GLY A 146 -22.58 -1.82 16.61
N ALA A 147 -22.69 -2.62 15.56
CA ALA A 147 -23.86 -3.45 15.27
C ALA A 147 -23.82 -4.80 16.03
N GLY A 148 -23.23 -4.84 17.23
CA GLY A 148 -23.13 -6.02 18.10
C GLY A 148 -21.70 -6.60 18.16
N ASP A 149 -21.58 -7.89 18.47
CA ASP A 149 -20.30 -8.58 18.69
C ASP A 149 -19.61 -9.00 17.38
N ASN A 150 -19.87 -8.31 16.28
CA ASN A 150 -19.38 -8.68 14.96
C ASN A 150 -18.06 -7.96 14.56
N SER A 151 -17.44 -7.22 15.47
CA SER A 151 -16.18 -6.55 15.17
C SER A 151 -15.01 -7.56 15.08
N VAL A 152 -14.12 -7.30 14.14
CA VAL A 152 -12.85 -8.03 13.98
C VAL A 152 -11.73 -7.21 14.58
N THR A 153 -10.93 -7.82 15.44
CA THR A 153 -9.66 -7.22 15.86
C THR A 153 -8.63 -7.43 14.75
N TYR A 154 -8.23 -6.35 14.11
CA TYR A 154 -7.15 -6.41 13.12
C TYR A 154 -5.82 -6.67 13.80
N LEU A 155 -4.97 -7.46 13.15
CA LEU A 155 -3.64 -7.74 13.62
C LEU A 155 -2.82 -6.45 13.69
N SER A 156 -2.29 -6.15 14.87
CA SER A 156 -1.39 -5.03 15.08
C SER A 156 -0.03 -5.52 15.62
N ARG A 157 1.04 -4.98 15.08
CA ARG A 157 2.38 -5.19 15.63
C ARG A 157 2.61 -4.48 16.97
N ASN A 158 1.69 -3.62 17.38
CA ASN A 158 1.76 -2.91 18.66
C ASN A 158 1.72 -3.89 19.85
N ASP A 159 0.85 -4.88 19.78
CA ASP A 159 0.63 -5.85 20.86
C ASP A 159 0.41 -7.29 20.39
N TRP A 160 0.23 -7.49 19.09
CA TRP A 160 -0.09 -8.79 18.48
C TRP A 160 -1.38 -9.42 18.99
N GLU A 161 -2.27 -8.62 19.59
CA GLU A 161 -3.57 -9.09 20.07
C GLU A 161 -4.40 -9.65 18.90
N GLY A 162 -5.14 -10.72 19.15
CA GLY A 162 -5.96 -11.37 18.12
C GLY A 162 -5.20 -12.23 17.12
N THR A 163 -3.86 -12.32 17.18
CA THR A 163 -3.05 -13.11 16.23
C THR A 163 -3.43 -14.60 16.22
N PHE A 164 -3.75 -15.15 17.37
CA PHE A 164 -4.14 -16.56 17.54
C PHE A 164 -5.44 -16.64 18.35
N PRO A 165 -6.61 -16.36 17.77
CA PRO A 165 -7.87 -16.48 18.48
C PRO A 165 -8.10 -17.94 18.90
N ALA A 166 -8.58 -18.14 20.13
CA ALA A 166 -8.86 -19.48 20.66
C ALA A 166 -10.03 -20.16 19.96
N GLU A 167 -10.97 -19.34 19.43
CA GLU A 167 -12.14 -19.80 18.69
C GLU A 167 -12.27 -18.98 17.40
N SER A 168 -12.83 -19.59 16.37
CA SER A 168 -13.14 -18.84 15.14
C SER A 168 -14.22 -17.81 15.42
N PRO A 169 -14.07 -16.55 14.96
CA PRO A 169 -15.11 -15.55 15.09
C PRO A 169 -16.37 -16.00 14.35
N VAL A 170 -17.51 -15.78 14.97
CA VAL A 170 -18.83 -16.07 14.40
C VAL A 170 -19.52 -14.75 14.12
N PHE A 171 -19.87 -14.53 12.86
CA PHE A 171 -20.60 -13.35 12.43
C PHE A 171 -22.08 -13.68 12.30
N ALA A 172 -22.94 -12.83 12.85
CA ALA A 172 -24.37 -12.87 12.65
C ALA A 172 -24.80 -11.66 11.81
N LEU A 173 -25.81 -11.82 10.98
CA LEU A 173 -26.44 -10.69 10.30
C LEU A 173 -27.06 -9.77 11.32
N THR A 174 -26.72 -8.49 11.26
CA THR A 174 -27.33 -7.42 12.03
C THR A 174 -28.47 -6.80 11.24
N ASP A 175 -29.34 -6.05 11.93
CA ASP A 175 -30.43 -5.33 11.25
C ASP A 175 -29.88 -4.36 10.19
N THR A 176 -28.76 -3.67 10.46
CA THR A 176 -28.11 -2.78 9.50
C THR A 176 -27.63 -3.55 8.26
N MET A 177 -27.01 -4.71 8.43
CA MET A 177 -26.61 -5.55 7.29
C MET A 177 -27.81 -6.05 6.50
N ILE A 178 -28.91 -6.38 7.18
CA ILE A 178 -30.14 -6.82 6.53
C ILE A 178 -30.74 -5.66 5.73
N ASP A 179 -30.76 -4.46 6.28
CA ASP A 179 -31.26 -3.27 5.60
C ASP A 179 -30.42 -2.93 4.36
N ASP A 180 -29.10 -3.00 4.45
CA ASP A 180 -28.18 -2.77 3.31
C ASP A 180 -28.30 -3.86 2.23
N LEU A 181 -28.65 -5.09 2.62
CA LEU A 181 -28.88 -6.20 1.68
C LEU A 181 -30.25 -6.13 1.01
N GLN A 182 -31.14 -5.26 1.47
CA GLN A 182 -32.46 -5.11 0.83
C GLN A 182 -32.27 -4.53 -0.57
N VAL A 183 -32.64 -5.33 -1.54
CA VAL A 183 -32.63 -4.92 -2.94
C VAL A 183 -33.61 -3.75 -3.10
N VAL A 184 -33.09 -2.59 -3.46
CA VAL A 184 -33.94 -1.48 -3.92
C VAL A 184 -34.76 -2.05 -5.08
N GLN A 185 -36.09 -2.10 -4.91
CA GLN A 185 -36.95 -2.55 -5.98
C GLN A 185 -36.78 -1.62 -7.18
N TYR A 186 -36.49 -2.20 -8.32
CA TYR A 186 -36.44 -1.46 -9.57
C TYR A 186 -37.82 -0.81 -9.81
N ASP A 187 -37.84 0.50 -9.81
CA ASP A 187 -39.01 1.27 -10.29
C ASP A 187 -38.74 1.70 -11.72
N ALA A 188 -39.52 1.17 -12.64
CA ALA A 188 -39.37 1.53 -14.06
C ALA A 188 -39.54 3.03 -14.29
N ALA A 189 -40.32 3.73 -13.44
CA ALA A 189 -40.53 5.18 -13.55
C ALA A 189 -39.23 5.99 -13.33
N ASP A 190 -38.28 5.46 -12.53
CA ASP A 190 -37.00 6.12 -12.30
C ASP A 190 -36.09 6.11 -13.54
N TYR A 191 -36.37 5.23 -14.50
CA TYR A 191 -35.55 4.99 -15.70
C TYR A 191 -36.27 5.30 -17.02
N ASP A 192 -37.56 5.62 -16.97
CA ASP A 192 -38.39 5.90 -18.16
C ASP A 192 -37.89 7.10 -18.98
N THR A 193 -37.00 7.92 -18.41
CA THR A 193 -36.42 9.08 -19.09
C THR A 193 -35.04 8.78 -19.70
N VAL A 194 -34.52 7.59 -19.50
CA VAL A 194 -33.22 7.19 -20.06
C VAL A 194 -33.46 6.66 -21.48
N GLU A 195 -33.09 7.46 -22.46
CA GLU A 195 -33.08 7.03 -23.85
C GLU A 195 -32.00 5.94 -23.99
N MET A 196 -32.42 4.72 -24.32
CA MET A 196 -31.48 3.63 -24.52
C MET A 196 -30.58 3.91 -25.72
N PRO A 197 -29.26 3.77 -25.59
CA PRO A 197 -28.35 3.99 -26.70
C PRO A 197 -28.68 3.03 -27.84
N THR A 198 -28.64 3.54 -29.06
CA THR A 198 -28.86 2.73 -30.26
C THR A 198 -27.67 1.79 -30.43
N LEU A 199 -27.90 0.50 -30.21
CA LEU A 199 -26.86 -0.51 -30.46
C LEU A 199 -26.69 -0.75 -31.95
N GLY A 200 -25.46 -0.68 -32.42
CA GLY A 200 -25.10 -0.92 -33.80
C GLY A 200 -25.53 0.23 -34.71
N ALA A 201 -24.93 1.39 -34.51
CA ALA A 201 -25.07 2.51 -35.41
C ALA A 201 -24.82 2.06 -36.86
N LYS A 202 -25.77 2.35 -37.76
CA LYS A 202 -25.64 1.98 -39.18
C LYS A 202 -24.79 3.00 -39.94
N ASN A 203 -23.68 3.41 -39.35
CA ASN A 203 -22.73 4.35 -39.96
C ASN A 203 -21.72 3.65 -40.90
N GLY A 204 -21.74 2.31 -40.97
CA GLY A 204 -20.84 1.54 -41.82
C GLY A 204 -19.42 1.40 -41.30
N LEU A 205 -19.15 1.91 -40.07
CA LEU A 205 -17.83 1.86 -39.44
C LEU A 205 -17.65 0.57 -38.66
N THR A 206 -16.43 0.11 -38.59
CA THR A 206 -15.98 -1.02 -37.78
C THR A 206 -14.96 -0.52 -36.75
N LEU A 207 -14.68 -1.30 -35.70
CA LEU A 207 -13.62 -0.97 -34.75
C LEU A 207 -12.24 -0.80 -35.42
N TYR A 208 -12.04 -1.42 -36.58
CA TYR A 208 -10.80 -1.23 -37.34
C TYR A 208 -10.70 0.20 -37.90
N ASP A 209 -11.80 0.80 -38.32
CA ASP A 209 -11.86 2.14 -38.87
C ASP A 209 -11.65 3.21 -37.76
N MET A 210 -11.77 2.80 -36.49
CA MET A 210 -11.58 3.67 -35.32
C MET A 210 -10.13 3.71 -34.84
N ILE A 211 -9.23 2.87 -35.38
CA ILE A 211 -7.84 2.82 -34.97
C ILE A 211 -7.16 4.16 -35.28
N GLY A 212 -6.65 4.83 -34.23
CA GLY A 212 -5.93 6.10 -34.33
C GLY A 212 -6.81 7.32 -34.31
N LYS A 213 -8.14 7.17 -34.11
CA LYS A 213 -9.05 8.31 -33.86
C LYS A 213 -9.01 8.72 -32.40
N ASP A 214 -9.20 10.00 -32.16
CA ASP A 214 -9.31 10.56 -30.81
C ASP A 214 -10.59 10.06 -30.11
N TYR A 215 -10.61 10.03 -28.77
CA TYR A 215 -11.75 9.52 -27.99
C TYR A 215 -13.03 10.40 -28.10
N ASP A 216 -12.88 11.63 -28.54
CA ASP A 216 -13.96 12.60 -28.78
C ASP A 216 -14.34 12.73 -30.28
N ASP A 217 -13.82 11.84 -31.12
CA ASP A 217 -14.21 11.79 -32.53
C ASP A 217 -15.69 11.38 -32.66
N ALA A 218 -16.44 12.17 -33.44
CA ALA A 218 -17.88 11.97 -33.64
C ALA A 218 -18.26 10.61 -34.26
N ASP A 219 -17.29 9.90 -34.80
CA ASP A 219 -17.53 8.55 -35.37
C ASP A 219 -17.68 7.47 -34.30
N TRP A 220 -17.44 7.81 -32.99
CA TRP A 220 -17.69 6.89 -31.89
C TRP A 220 -19.17 6.79 -31.48
N ASP A 221 -20.00 7.78 -31.87
CA ASP A 221 -21.43 7.84 -31.63
C ASP A 221 -22.19 7.21 -32.81
#